data_814d62715e77c72429c255f0357faeb6
#
_entry.id   814d62715e77c72429c255f0357faeb6
#
_cell.length_a   1.000
_cell.length_b   1.000
_cell.length_c   1.000
_cell.angle_alpha   90.00
_cell.angle_beta   90.00
_cell.angle_gamma   90.00
#
_symmetry.space_group_name_H-M   'P 1'
#
loop_
_entity.id
_entity.type
_entity.pdbx_description
1 polymer ?
#
loop_
_entity_poly.entity_id
_entity_poly.type
_entity_poly.pdbx_seq_one_letter_code
_entity_poly.pdbx_strand_id
1 'polypeptide(L)'
;MPVPLNRSIPAMVWCVIALGGLLAGALSVLLWPQWRNNPDLSHGLFVPAIFLILLHESRRQGSCRFLPETLATKILRTTTLVSGLVLIACGGLFAASLDWSHALVGFTLASALAALLCATLLWLAGDGVRVVPLNWSSLVAVGLWPLSAPIPPNTYQHITLKLQLLVTDVVLHALHLLGIPAITRGNIIELAHTSVGVEEACSGVRSLISCIVAGLFFSATLVRKPWARVLLVALAAPLAIGMNILRSLVLTLLANAGINIGGTWHDLTGFAVLGVTAAILGGLALWLEDRAPAKPAAAIATRQPASALPPTRRWGVPAGLVAAVVLVGFFAYNTHDTSRADAPVPNLESFLPVTTPEWTVRTADDLSQFSSLLQTDHLLQRSYLRKAPSGPPMQITFYLAYWSAGQAPVSLVSSHTPDTCWPGSGWVWQAHTAAPSPFLVGGRTLPKPEYLLFKNDAYPQHVWYWHLYAGQPIPQIAPLSPRTFLKLALRYGFRAAGDQLFVRISSNQPWEALCDDPLVIEVLSHLQPLGL
;
A
#
# COMPACT_ATOMS: atom_id res chain seq x y z
N MET A 1 -22.00 -31.86 -20.58
CA MET A 1 -22.32 -32.74 -19.43
C MET A 1 -21.34 -32.45 -18.31
N PRO A 2 -21.77 -32.25 -17.07
CA PRO A 2 -20.86 -32.09 -15.95
C PRO A 2 -19.99 -33.33 -15.80
N VAL A 3 -18.73 -33.16 -15.52
CA VAL A 3 -17.80 -34.27 -15.25
C VAL A 3 -18.36 -35.01 -14.02
N PRO A 4 -18.77 -36.28 -14.11
CA PRO A 4 -19.33 -36.97 -12.95
C PRO A 4 -18.27 -37.11 -11.88
N LEU A 5 -18.58 -36.61 -10.69
CA LEU A 5 -17.76 -36.67 -9.47
C LEU A 5 -17.60 -38.09 -8.87
N ASN A 6 -17.94 -39.13 -9.63
CA ASN A 6 -18.03 -40.48 -9.11
C ASN A 6 -16.70 -41.26 -9.06
N ARG A 7 -15.54 -40.55 -9.02
CA ARG A 7 -14.28 -41.14 -8.55
C ARG A 7 -13.90 -40.48 -7.24
N SER A 8 -13.62 -41.24 -6.22
CA SER A 8 -13.06 -40.76 -4.96
C SER A 8 -11.83 -39.89 -5.26
N ILE A 9 -11.95 -38.59 -5.03
CA ILE A 9 -10.83 -37.63 -5.20
C ILE A 9 -9.75 -38.09 -4.21
N PRO A 10 -8.49 -38.31 -4.67
CA PRO A 10 -7.42 -38.75 -3.79
C PRO A 10 -7.25 -37.79 -2.58
N ALA A 11 -7.00 -38.35 -1.40
CA ALA A 11 -6.81 -37.54 -0.18
C ALA A 11 -5.80 -36.41 -0.35
N MET A 12 -4.74 -36.62 -1.12
CA MET A 12 -3.74 -35.61 -1.44
C MET A 12 -4.32 -34.40 -2.18
N VAL A 13 -5.33 -34.56 -3.04
CA VAL A 13 -5.97 -33.43 -3.72
C VAL A 13 -6.78 -32.60 -2.73
N TRP A 14 -7.46 -33.25 -1.79
CA TRP A 14 -8.15 -32.57 -0.70
C TRP A 14 -7.18 -31.81 0.20
N CYS A 15 -6.02 -32.39 0.53
CA CYS A 15 -4.98 -31.67 1.27
C CYS A 15 -4.50 -30.40 0.53
N VAL A 16 -4.28 -30.48 -0.78
CA VAL A 16 -3.86 -29.33 -1.59
C VAL A 16 -4.93 -28.24 -1.61
N ILE A 17 -6.20 -28.62 -1.79
CA ILE A 17 -7.33 -27.69 -1.75
C ILE A 17 -7.46 -27.05 -0.36
N ALA A 18 -7.33 -27.85 0.70
CA ALA A 18 -7.41 -27.35 2.07
C ALA A 18 -6.27 -26.37 2.40
N LEU A 19 -5.01 -26.69 2.02
CA LEU A 19 -3.86 -25.80 2.22
C LEU A 19 -4.00 -24.50 1.42
N GLY A 20 -4.42 -24.59 0.15
CA GLY A 20 -4.69 -23.40 -0.66
C GLY A 20 -5.83 -22.54 -0.08
N GLY A 21 -6.90 -23.20 0.42
CA GLY A 21 -8.00 -22.54 1.10
C GLY A 21 -7.59 -21.89 2.42
N LEU A 22 -6.71 -22.55 3.21
CA LEU A 22 -6.14 -22.00 4.44
C LEU A 22 -5.34 -20.72 4.16
N LEU A 23 -4.45 -20.73 3.15
CA LEU A 23 -3.66 -19.56 2.76
C LEU A 23 -4.56 -18.42 2.26
N ALA A 24 -5.57 -18.74 1.43
CA ALA A 24 -6.54 -17.74 0.97
C ALA A 24 -7.37 -17.17 2.11
N GLY A 25 -7.79 -18.00 3.07
CA GLY A 25 -8.49 -17.59 4.28
C GLY A 25 -7.63 -16.69 5.17
N ALA A 26 -6.38 -17.08 5.41
CA ALA A 26 -5.43 -16.29 6.21
C ALA A 26 -5.21 -14.89 5.57
N LEU A 27 -5.00 -14.81 4.25
CA LEU A 27 -4.89 -13.54 3.56
C LEU A 27 -6.19 -12.72 3.63
N SER A 28 -7.36 -13.37 3.51
CA SER A 28 -8.65 -12.69 3.63
C SER A 28 -8.84 -12.06 5.00
N VAL A 29 -8.44 -12.77 6.07
CA VAL A 29 -8.47 -12.23 7.44
C VAL A 29 -7.53 -11.04 7.58
N LEU A 30 -6.31 -11.13 7.04
CA LEU A 30 -5.34 -10.04 7.06
C LEU A 30 -5.86 -8.79 6.32
N LEU A 31 -6.48 -8.96 5.15
CA LEU A 31 -6.97 -7.85 4.34
C LEU A 31 -8.37 -7.36 4.75
N TRP A 32 -9.09 -8.07 5.62
CA TRP A 32 -10.45 -7.73 6.03
C TRP A 32 -10.62 -6.29 6.54
N PRO A 33 -9.73 -5.76 7.43
CA PRO A 33 -9.84 -4.37 7.87
C PRO A 33 -9.72 -3.38 6.71
N GLN A 34 -8.83 -3.65 5.75
CA GLN A 34 -8.64 -2.83 4.55
C GLN A 34 -9.89 -2.85 3.66
N TRP A 35 -10.46 -4.04 3.43
CA TRP A 35 -11.67 -4.18 2.60
C TRP A 35 -12.89 -3.49 3.21
N ARG A 36 -12.98 -3.47 4.54
CA ARG A 36 -14.11 -2.88 5.25
C ARG A 36 -13.99 -1.35 5.38
N ASN A 37 -12.80 -0.86 5.68
CA ASN A 37 -12.58 0.53 6.08
C ASN A 37 -12.05 1.40 4.93
N ASN A 38 -11.42 0.80 3.91
CA ASN A 38 -10.93 1.53 2.74
C ASN A 38 -11.92 1.36 1.56
N PRO A 39 -12.64 2.43 1.20
CA PRO A 39 -13.61 2.38 0.12
C PRO A 39 -13.02 1.93 -1.23
N ASP A 40 -11.74 2.20 -1.50
CA ASP A 40 -11.07 1.82 -2.75
C ASP A 40 -10.88 0.31 -2.90
N LEU A 41 -10.89 -0.41 -1.77
CA LEU A 41 -10.70 -1.86 -1.70
C LEU A 41 -11.98 -2.64 -1.39
N SER A 42 -13.13 -1.97 -1.33
CA SER A 42 -14.42 -2.60 -0.98
C SER A 42 -14.79 -3.79 -1.88
N HIS A 43 -14.35 -3.78 -3.15
CA HIS A 43 -14.49 -4.91 -4.07
C HIS A 43 -13.76 -6.19 -3.57
N GLY A 44 -12.74 -6.05 -2.75
CA GLY A 44 -11.98 -7.17 -2.15
C GLY A 44 -12.84 -8.10 -1.32
N LEU A 45 -13.91 -7.58 -0.66
CA LEU A 45 -14.89 -8.39 0.07
C LEU A 45 -15.52 -9.49 -0.78
N PHE A 46 -15.68 -9.25 -2.07
CA PHE A 46 -16.32 -10.18 -2.99
C PHE A 46 -15.33 -11.14 -3.65
N VAL A 47 -14.02 -10.85 -3.64
CA VAL A 47 -13.00 -11.65 -4.34
C VAL A 47 -12.99 -13.12 -3.90
N PRO A 48 -13.04 -13.48 -2.59
CA PRO A 48 -13.10 -14.87 -2.19
C PRO A 48 -14.33 -15.62 -2.76
N ALA A 49 -15.48 -14.98 -2.77
CA ALA A 49 -16.71 -15.56 -3.32
C ALA A 49 -16.62 -15.68 -4.86
N ILE A 50 -16.17 -14.64 -5.55
CA ILE A 50 -15.96 -14.64 -7.01
C ILE A 50 -14.94 -15.73 -7.40
N PHE A 51 -13.86 -15.89 -6.63
CA PHE A 51 -12.88 -16.96 -6.85
C PHE A 51 -13.54 -18.34 -6.88
N LEU A 52 -14.38 -18.66 -5.90
CA LEU A 52 -15.08 -19.94 -5.84
C LEU A 52 -16.09 -20.10 -6.98
N ILE A 53 -16.84 -19.04 -7.32
CA ILE A 53 -17.78 -19.01 -8.45
C ILE A 53 -17.05 -19.29 -9.76
N LEU A 54 -15.93 -18.62 -10.01
CA LEU A 54 -15.16 -18.79 -11.24
C LEU A 54 -14.51 -20.16 -11.36
N LEU A 55 -14.03 -20.74 -10.26
CA LEU A 55 -13.54 -22.12 -10.25
C LEU A 55 -14.67 -23.12 -10.53
N HIS A 56 -15.87 -22.89 -9.98
CA HIS A 56 -17.04 -23.71 -10.30
C HIS A 56 -17.44 -23.58 -11.77
N GLU A 57 -17.51 -22.35 -12.27
CA GLU A 57 -17.85 -22.03 -13.66
C GLU A 57 -16.83 -22.63 -14.65
N SER A 58 -15.53 -22.58 -14.31
CA SER A 58 -14.46 -23.18 -15.09
C SER A 58 -14.68 -24.68 -15.36
N ARG A 59 -15.33 -25.39 -14.42
CA ARG A 59 -15.67 -26.81 -14.53
C ARG A 59 -16.96 -27.08 -15.30
N ARG A 60 -17.89 -26.10 -15.31
CA ARG A 60 -19.23 -26.26 -15.94
C ARG A 60 -19.26 -25.81 -17.40
N GLN A 61 -18.71 -24.64 -17.70
CA GLN A 61 -18.86 -23.99 -19.00
C GLN A 61 -17.53 -23.79 -19.75
N GLY A 62 -16.40 -23.95 -19.06
CA GLY A 62 -15.10 -23.77 -19.65
C GLY A 62 -14.70 -24.90 -20.61
N SER A 63 -13.82 -24.63 -21.56
CA SER A 63 -13.13 -25.66 -22.30
C SER A 63 -12.35 -26.55 -21.34
N CYS A 64 -12.61 -27.85 -21.31
CA CYS A 64 -11.89 -28.81 -20.48
C CYS A 64 -10.48 -29.03 -21.05
N ARG A 65 -9.59 -28.05 -20.77
CA ARG A 65 -8.20 -28.11 -21.18
C ARG A 65 -7.37 -28.63 -20.01
N PHE A 66 -6.88 -29.86 -20.13
CA PHE A 66 -5.93 -30.47 -19.20
C PHE A 66 -4.53 -30.43 -19.82
N LEU A 67 -3.53 -30.24 -18.97
CA LEU A 67 -2.15 -30.01 -19.41
C LEU A 67 -1.36 -31.33 -19.46
N PRO A 68 -0.69 -31.63 -20.58
CA PRO A 68 0.26 -32.74 -20.62
C PRO A 68 1.47 -32.42 -19.72
N GLU A 69 2.03 -33.45 -19.12
CA GLU A 69 3.23 -33.35 -18.27
C GLU A 69 4.52 -33.15 -19.12
N THR A 70 4.61 -32.02 -19.81
CA THR A 70 5.81 -31.63 -20.57
C THR A 70 6.85 -30.96 -19.67
N LEU A 71 8.08 -30.80 -20.17
CA LEU A 71 9.12 -30.03 -19.47
C LEU A 71 8.67 -28.59 -19.21
N ALA A 72 8.02 -27.96 -20.19
CA ALA A 72 7.51 -26.59 -20.06
C ALA A 72 6.48 -26.44 -18.93
N THR A 73 5.50 -27.38 -18.83
CA THR A 73 4.51 -27.33 -17.74
C THR A 73 5.15 -27.56 -16.37
N LYS A 74 6.18 -28.37 -16.28
CA LYS A 74 6.95 -28.58 -15.03
C LYS A 74 7.73 -27.34 -14.65
N ILE A 75 8.47 -26.73 -15.58
CA ILE A 75 9.19 -25.49 -15.35
C ILE A 75 8.22 -24.42 -14.89
N LEU A 76 7.12 -24.18 -15.60
CA LEU A 76 6.13 -23.16 -15.27
C LEU A 76 5.54 -23.39 -13.86
N ARG A 77 5.17 -24.62 -13.52
CA ARG A 77 4.65 -24.97 -12.20
C ARG A 77 5.70 -24.76 -11.09
N THR A 78 6.94 -25.16 -11.33
CA THR A 78 8.02 -24.99 -10.34
C THR A 78 8.38 -23.52 -10.17
N THR A 79 8.50 -22.75 -11.25
CA THR A 79 8.79 -21.31 -11.17
C THR A 79 7.68 -20.53 -10.44
N THR A 80 6.41 -20.80 -10.74
CA THR A 80 5.30 -20.14 -10.01
C THR A 80 5.27 -20.53 -8.54
N LEU A 81 5.55 -21.80 -8.20
CA LEU A 81 5.64 -22.25 -6.81
C LEU A 81 6.78 -21.56 -6.07
N VAL A 82 8.00 -21.57 -6.64
CA VAL A 82 9.18 -20.93 -6.05
C VAL A 82 8.96 -19.42 -5.92
N SER A 83 8.42 -18.76 -6.94
CA SER A 83 8.08 -17.33 -6.87
C SER A 83 7.10 -17.04 -5.74
N GLY A 84 6.08 -17.87 -5.53
CA GLY A 84 5.15 -17.74 -4.42
C GLY A 84 5.84 -17.84 -3.06
N LEU A 85 6.75 -18.82 -2.87
CA LEU A 85 7.53 -18.97 -1.63
C LEU A 85 8.47 -17.78 -1.38
N VAL A 86 9.15 -17.31 -2.43
CA VAL A 86 10.02 -16.12 -2.34
C VAL A 86 9.20 -14.88 -1.98
N LEU A 87 8.04 -14.70 -2.59
CA LEU A 87 7.15 -13.58 -2.27
C LEU A 87 6.61 -13.67 -0.84
N ILE A 88 6.31 -14.88 -0.30
CA ILE A 88 5.96 -15.02 1.13
C ILE A 88 7.13 -14.59 2.01
N ALA A 89 8.34 -15.05 1.70
CA ALA A 89 9.52 -14.66 2.47
C ALA A 89 9.76 -13.14 2.42
N CYS A 90 9.64 -12.51 1.24
CA CYS A 90 9.71 -11.06 1.11
C CYS A 90 8.57 -10.35 1.88
N GLY A 91 7.34 -10.84 1.78
CA GLY A 91 6.20 -10.28 2.51
C GLY A 91 6.36 -10.38 4.02
N GLY A 92 6.89 -11.51 4.52
CA GLY A 92 7.22 -11.68 5.94
C GLY A 92 8.34 -10.74 6.41
N LEU A 93 9.38 -10.55 5.60
CA LEU A 93 10.43 -9.57 5.88
C LEU A 93 9.89 -8.13 5.84
N PHE A 94 9.01 -7.81 4.90
CA PHE A 94 8.33 -6.51 4.90
C PHE A 94 7.42 -6.35 6.13
N ALA A 95 6.70 -7.40 6.55
CA ALA A 95 5.88 -7.35 7.75
C ALA A 95 6.74 -7.09 9.01
N ALA A 96 7.92 -7.70 9.08
CA ALA A 96 8.87 -7.47 10.17
C ALA A 96 9.40 -6.03 10.23
N SER A 97 9.40 -5.28 9.12
CA SER A 97 9.91 -3.90 9.07
C SER A 97 8.82 -2.81 9.01
N LEU A 98 7.61 -3.16 8.54
CA LEU A 98 6.56 -2.20 8.21
C LEU A 98 5.25 -2.46 8.98
N ASP A 99 5.15 -3.61 9.64
CA ASP A 99 3.92 -4.19 10.17
C ASP A 99 3.03 -4.88 9.11
N TRP A 100 2.21 -5.83 9.59
CA TRP A 100 1.30 -6.65 8.77
C TRP A 100 0.19 -5.86 8.07
N SER A 101 -0.21 -4.72 8.63
CA SER A 101 -1.24 -3.84 8.07
C SER A 101 -0.78 -3.02 6.87
N HIS A 102 0.54 -2.96 6.60
CA HIS A 102 1.09 -2.10 5.56
C HIS A 102 0.72 -2.58 4.15
N ALA A 103 0.39 -1.63 3.25
CA ALA A 103 -0.06 -1.93 1.89
C ALA A 103 0.93 -2.77 1.07
N LEU A 104 2.24 -2.53 1.20
CA LEU A 104 3.27 -3.31 0.51
C LEU A 104 3.27 -4.78 0.95
N VAL A 105 3.01 -5.05 2.24
CA VAL A 105 2.89 -6.42 2.78
C VAL A 105 1.67 -7.11 2.19
N GLY A 106 0.51 -6.48 2.27
CA GLY A 106 -0.74 -7.00 1.71
C GLY A 106 -0.62 -7.33 0.21
N PHE A 107 -0.06 -6.40 -0.57
CA PHE A 107 0.17 -6.58 -2.01
C PHE A 107 1.13 -7.73 -2.33
N THR A 108 2.25 -7.82 -1.59
CA THR A 108 3.25 -8.87 -1.79
C THR A 108 2.68 -10.25 -1.44
N LEU A 109 1.93 -10.37 -0.33
CA LEU A 109 1.29 -11.63 0.09
C LEU A 109 0.14 -12.03 -0.85
N ALA A 110 -0.63 -11.09 -1.36
CA ALA A 110 -1.67 -11.36 -2.36
C ALA A 110 -1.07 -11.86 -3.68
N SER A 111 0.06 -11.27 -4.09
CA SER A 111 0.82 -11.73 -5.26
C SER A 111 1.44 -13.11 -5.02
N ALA A 112 1.93 -13.38 -3.82
CA ALA A 112 2.41 -14.69 -3.40
C ALA A 112 1.31 -15.76 -3.46
N LEU A 113 0.13 -15.44 -2.92
CA LEU A 113 -1.03 -16.34 -2.98
C LEU A 113 -1.43 -16.63 -4.44
N ALA A 114 -1.48 -15.60 -5.29
CA ALA A 114 -1.78 -15.79 -6.71
C ALA A 114 -0.77 -16.72 -7.41
N ALA A 115 0.52 -16.58 -7.12
CA ALA A 115 1.56 -17.46 -7.66
C ALA A 115 1.40 -18.91 -7.16
N LEU A 116 1.12 -19.12 -5.86
CA LEU A 116 0.87 -20.44 -5.27
C LEU A 116 -0.40 -21.08 -5.82
N LEU A 117 -1.48 -20.31 -5.96
CA LEU A 117 -2.74 -20.77 -6.56
C LEU A 117 -2.55 -21.08 -8.05
N CYS A 118 -1.72 -20.34 -8.78
CA CYS A 118 -1.35 -20.64 -10.16
C CYS A 118 -0.60 -21.99 -10.24
N ALA A 119 0.39 -22.23 -9.38
CA ALA A 119 1.09 -23.52 -9.30
C ALA A 119 0.12 -24.66 -8.94
N THR A 120 -0.80 -24.40 -8.02
CA THR A 120 -1.87 -25.35 -7.63
C THR A 120 -2.81 -25.64 -8.79
N LEU A 121 -3.25 -24.60 -9.52
CA LEU A 121 -4.10 -24.76 -10.71
C LEU A 121 -3.41 -25.57 -11.80
N LEU A 122 -2.14 -25.28 -12.08
CA LEU A 122 -1.34 -26.04 -13.05
C LEU A 122 -1.21 -27.52 -12.65
N TRP A 123 -1.11 -27.81 -11.35
CA TRP A 123 -1.07 -29.17 -10.85
C TRP A 123 -2.44 -29.87 -10.93
N LEU A 124 -3.53 -29.17 -10.55
CA LEU A 124 -4.91 -29.68 -10.63
C LEU A 124 -5.38 -29.88 -12.07
N ALA A 125 -4.84 -29.10 -13.01
CA ALA A 125 -5.11 -29.21 -14.44
C ALA A 125 -4.22 -30.26 -15.13
N GLY A 126 -3.21 -30.81 -14.46
CA GLY A 126 -2.31 -31.82 -15.01
C GLY A 126 -3.03 -33.13 -15.35
N ASP A 127 -2.57 -33.81 -16.41
CA ASP A 127 -3.18 -35.08 -16.91
C ASP A 127 -3.31 -36.16 -15.86
N GLY A 128 -2.44 -36.16 -14.84
CA GLY A 128 -2.48 -37.14 -13.75
C GLY A 128 -3.51 -36.84 -12.65
N VAL A 129 -4.08 -35.60 -12.63
CA VAL A 129 -5.01 -35.16 -11.56
C VAL A 129 -6.39 -34.83 -12.14
N ARG A 130 -6.45 -33.98 -13.15
CA ARG A 130 -7.67 -33.61 -13.92
C ARG A 130 -8.87 -33.17 -13.06
N VAL A 131 -8.65 -32.34 -12.04
CA VAL A 131 -9.71 -31.86 -11.15
C VAL A 131 -10.27 -30.50 -11.57
N VAL A 132 -9.39 -29.54 -11.90
CA VAL A 132 -9.78 -28.20 -12.36
C VAL A 132 -9.13 -27.96 -13.71
N PRO A 133 -9.90 -27.67 -14.79
CA PRO A 133 -9.32 -27.39 -16.09
C PRO A 133 -8.64 -26.04 -16.12
N LEU A 134 -7.56 -25.91 -16.88
CA LEU A 134 -6.92 -24.64 -17.17
C LEU A 134 -7.68 -23.91 -18.28
N ASN A 135 -8.39 -22.87 -17.93
CA ASN A 135 -9.14 -22.03 -18.86
C ASN A 135 -9.17 -20.58 -18.39
N TRP A 136 -9.81 -19.69 -19.15
CA TRP A 136 -9.86 -18.27 -18.82
C TRP A 136 -10.48 -18.01 -17.45
N SER A 137 -11.58 -18.67 -17.10
CA SER A 137 -12.26 -18.48 -15.81
C SER A 137 -11.37 -18.86 -14.63
N SER A 138 -10.63 -19.98 -14.72
CA SER A 138 -9.70 -20.38 -13.65
C SER A 138 -8.47 -19.48 -13.55
N LEU A 139 -7.99 -18.91 -14.66
CA LEU A 139 -6.90 -17.92 -14.65
C LEU A 139 -7.35 -16.59 -14.04
N VAL A 140 -8.54 -16.09 -14.41
CA VAL A 140 -9.12 -14.88 -13.83
C VAL A 140 -9.35 -15.06 -12.33
N ALA A 141 -9.87 -16.22 -11.90
CA ALA A 141 -10.06 -16.52 -10.48
C ALA A 141 -8.77 -16.28 -9.66
N VAL A 142 -7.64 -16.78 -10.16
CA VAL A 142 -6.32 -16.58 -9.52
C VAL A 142 -5.86 -15.13 -9.62
N GLY A 143 -6.04 -14.50 -10.79
CA GLY A 143 -5.59 -13.12 -11.06
C GLY A 143 -6.34 -12.03 -10.28
N LEU A 144 -7.50 -12.33 -9.67
CA LEU A 144 -8.23 -11.37 -8.84
C LEU A 144 -7.60 -11.11 -7.48
N TRP A 145 -6.78 -12.02 -6.94
CA TRP A 145 -6.19 -11.87 -5.61
C TRP A 145 -5.25 -10.66 -5.49
N PRO A 146 -4.29 -10.42 -6.39
CA PRO A 146 -3.49 -9.19 -6.33
C PRO A 146 -4.32 -7.90 -6.42
N LEU A 147 -5.43 -7.93 -7.17
CA LEU A 147 -6.33 -6.77 -7.29
C LEU A 147 -7.16 -6.51 -6.04
N SER A 148 -7.26 -7.46 -5.12
CA SER A 148 -7.94 -7.29 -3.83
C SER A 148 -7.07 -6.64 -2.76
N ALA A 149 -5.76 -6.50 -3.00
CA ALA A 149 -4.81 -5.94 -2.08
C ALA A 149 -4.57 -4.44 -2.36
N PRO A 150 -4.20 -3.66 -1.33
CA PRO A 150 -3.89 -2.25 -1.52
C PRO A 150 -2.66 -2.08 -2.42
N ILE A 151 -2.74 -1.13 -3.34
CA ILE A 151 -1.59 -0.76 -4.17
C ILE A 151 -0.51 -0.13 -3.27
N PRO A 152 0.79 -0.44 -3.48
CA PRO A 152 1.86 0.19 -2.71
C PRO A 152 1.80 1.72 -2.77
N PRO A 153 2.01 2.44 -1.64
CA PRO A 153 1.68 3.87 -1.50
C PRO A 153 2.26 4.76 -2.59
N ASN A 154 3.54 4.61 -2.92
CA ASN A 154 4.18 5.40 -3.96
C ASN A 154 3.52 5.21 -5.35
N THR A 155 3.20 3.96 -5.70
CA THR A 155 2.52 3.66 -6.97
C THR A 155 1.09 4.21 -6.96
N TYR A 156 0.38 4.06 -5.83
CA TYR A 156 -0.96 4.60 -5.64
C TYR A 156 -0.97 6.13 -5.81
N GLN A 157 -0.07 6.86 -5.14
CA GLN A 157 0.03 8.31 -5.22
C GLN A 157 0.32 8.78 -6.65
N HIS A 158 1.25 8.13 -7.36
CA HIS A 158 1.55 8.47 -8.76
C HIS A 158 0.38 8.24 -9.70
N ILE A 159 -0.34 7.14 -9.54
CA ILE A 159 -1.53 6.84 -10.36
C ILE A 159 -2.63 7.87 -10.04
N THR A 160 -2.91 8.10 -8.76
CA THR A 160 -3.93 9.05 -8.29
C THR A 160 -3.67 10.45 -8.84
N LEU A 161 -2.45 10.98 -8.67
CA LEU A 161 -2.10 12.31 -9.15
C LEU A 161 -2.26 12.44 -10.67
N LYS A 162 -1.78 11.46 -11.44
CA LYS A 162 -1.92 11.49 -12.90
C LYS A 162 -3.38 11.44 -13.34
N LEU A 163 -4.21 10.63 -12.69
CA LEU A 163 -5.63 10.57 -12.98
C LEU A 163 -6.35 11.86 -12.59
N GLN A 164 -6.04 12.43 -11.43
CA GLN A 164 -6.60 13.72 -11.01
C GLN A 164 -6.29 14.83 -12.01
N LEU A 165 -5.03 14.98 -12.41
CA LEU A 165 -4.61 16.00 -13.38
C LEU A 165 -5.27 15.79 -14.75
N LEU A 166 -5.37 14.54 -15.23
CA LEU A 166 -6.08 14.22 -16.47
C LEU A 166 -7.56 14.61 -16.40
N VAL A 167 -8.25 14.23 -15.30
CA VAL A 167 -9.66 14.55 -15.10
C VAL A 167 -9.86 16.06 -15.02
N THR A 168 -9.02 16.77 -14.26
CA THR A 168 -9.08 18.23 -14.10
C THR A 168 -8.95 18.94 -15.44
N ASP A 169 -7.96 18.54 -16.26
CA ASP A 169 -7.71 19.13 -17.57
C ASP A 169 -8.88 18.94 -18.53
N VAL A 170 -9.42 17.71 -18.62
CA VAL A 170 -10.55 17.42 -19.51
C VAL A 170 -11.83 18.13 -19.05
N VAL A 171 -12.09 18.19 -17.73
CA VAL A 171 -13.24 18.91 -17.18
C VAL A 171 -13.12 20.41 -17.42
N LEU A 172 -11.92 21.01 -17.26
CA LEU A 172 -11.67 22.42 -17.59
C LEU A 172 -12.02 22.74 -19.05
N HIS A 173 -11.54 21.92 -19.99
CA HIS A 173 -11.88 22.09 -21.39
C HIS A 173 -13.37 21.97 -21.66
N ALA A 174 -14.06 21.02 -21.00
CA ALA A 174 -15.51 20.87 -21.12
C ALA A 174 -16.27 22.10 -20.57
N LEU A 175 -15.84 22.68 -19.45
CA LEU A 175 -16.41 23.91 -18.89
C LEU A 175 -16.25 25.11 -19.85
N HIS A 176 -15.07 25.26 -20.45
CA HIS A 176 -14.84 26.32 -21.43
C HIS A 176 -15.72 26.17 -22.68
N LEU A 177 -15.93 24.92 -23.16
CA LEU A 177 -16.87 24.64 -24.26
C LEU A 177 -18.33 24.99 -23.89
N LEU A 178 -18.68 24.89 -22.61
CA LEU A 178 -19.99 25.29 -22.08
C LEU A 178 -20.09 26.79 -21.78
N GLY A 179 -19.03 27.58 -22.03
CA GLY A 179 -18.99 29.02 -21.76
C GLY A 179 -18.84 29.37 -20.29
N ILE A 180 -18.45 28.44 -19.44
CA ILE A 180 -18.25 28.65 -18.00
C ILE A 180 -16.78 29.04 -17.76
N PRO A 181 -16.51 30.28 -17.23
CA PRO A 181 -15.15 30.70 -16.92
C PRO A 181 -14.61 29.89 -15.72
N ALA A 182 -13.49 29.22 -15.92
CA ALA A 182 -12.81 28.43 -14.89
C ALA A 182 -11.30 28.46 -15.13
N ILE A 183 -10.53 28.31 -14.06
CA ILE A 183 -9.07 28.12 -14.10
C ILE A 183 -8.69 26.93 -13.23
N THR A 184 -7.51 26.37 -13.45
CA THR A 184 -7.03 25.24 -12.64
C THR A 184 -5.78 25.61 -11.87
N ARG A 185 -5.68 25.13 -10.62
CA ARG A 185 -4.45 25.13 -9.82
C ARG A 185 -4.18 23.70 -9.34
N GLY A 186 -3.30 22.99 -10.08
CA GLY A 186 -3.07 21.58 -9.85
C GLY A 186 -4.34 20.76 -10.12
N ASN A 187 -4.87 20.07 -9.11
CA ASN A 187 -6.11 19.30 -9.18
C ASN A 187 -7.36 20.03 -8.69
N ILE A 188 -7.28 21.36 -8.50
CA ILE A 188 -8.42 22.21 -8.08
C ILE A 188 -8.90 23.01 -9.28
N ILE A 189 -10.22 23.00 -9.51
CA ILE A 189 -10.91 23.82 -10.50
C ILE A 189 -11.50 25.02 -9.78
N GLU A 190 -11.02 26.22 -10.07
CA GLU A 190 -11.56 27.48 -9.55
C GLU A 190 -12.62 28.03 -10.51
N LEU A 191 -13.82 28.22 -10.00
CA LEU A 191 -14.97 28.83 -10.66
C LEU A 191 -15.13 30.27 -10.16
N ALA A 192 -16.05 31.05 -10.75
CA ALA A 192 -16.27 32.45 -10.38
C ALA A 192 -16.64 32.65 -8.89
N HIS A 193 -17.33 31.71 -8.27
CA HIS A 193 -17.86 31.84 -6.90
C HIS A 193 -17.46 30.73 -5.96
N THR A 194 -16.81 29.68 -6.45
CA THR A 194 -16.43 28.50 -5.65
C THR A 194 -15.22 27.79 -6.26
N SER A 195 -14.62 26.89 -5.50
CA SER A 195 -13.56 26.00 -6.00
C SER A 195 -13.96 24.54 -5.77
N VAL A 196 -13.61 23.67 -6.73
CA VAL A 196 -13.89 22.23 -6.68
C VAL A 196 -12.57 21.50 -6.77
N GLY A 197 -12.18 20.83 -5.70
CA GLY A 197 -11.03 19.94 -5.69
C GLY A 197 -11.40 18.58 -6.31
N VAL A 198 -10.58 18.10 -7.25
CA VAL A 198 -10.62 16.70 -7.67
C VAL A 198 -9.88 15.90 -6.60
N GLU A 199 -10.56 15.68 -5.48
CA GLU A 199 -10.01 14.99 -4.31
C GLU A 199 -9.66 13.53 -4.61
N GLU A 200 -8.92 12.88 -3.71
CA GLU A 200 -8.56 11.45 -3.83
C GLU A 200 -9.80 10.56 -4.03
N ALA A 201 -10.93 10.88 -3.40
CA ALA A 201 -12.20 10.18 -3.59
C ALA A 201 -12.76 10.31 -5.02
N CYS A 202 -12.37 11.35 -5.77
CA CYS A 202 -12.75 11.58 -7.17
C CYS A 202 -11.63 11.24 -8.15
N SER A 203 -10.47 10.75 -7.69
CA SER A 203 -9.35 10.38 -8.56
C SER A 203 -9.67 9.29 -9.58
N GLY A 204 -10.75 8.55 -9.34
CA GLY A 204 -11.18 7.45 -10.21
C GLY A 204 -10.46 6.13 -9.96
N VAL A 205 -9.49 6.05 -9.05
CA VAL A 205 -8.77 4.78 -8.76
C VAL A 205 -9.72 3.70 -8.28
N ARG A 206 -10.66 4.03 -7.37
CA ARG A 206 -11.71 3.10 -6.91
C ARG A 206 -12.54 2.54 -8.08
N SER A 207 -13.09 3.42 -8.91
CA SER A 207 -13.90 3.02 -10.05
C SER A 207 -13.08 2.26 -11.08
N LEU A 208 -11.83 2.65 -11.31
CA LEU A 208 -10.90 1.99 -12.22
C LEU A 208 -10.67 0.53 -11.82
N ILE A 209 -10.28 0.27 -10.57
CA ILE A 209 -10.01 -1.09 -10.09
C ILE A 209 -11.30 -1.93 -10.09
N SER A 210 -12.40 -1.36 -9.58
CA SER A 210 -13.69 -2.06 -9.54
C SER A 210 -14.20 -2.41 -10.94
N CYS A 211 -14.01 -1.54 -11.94
CA CYS A 211 -14.37 -1.80 -13.32
C CYS A 211 -13.48 -2.87 -13.97
N ILE A 212 -12.18 -2.87 -13.65
CA ILE A 212 -11.26 -3.93 -14.13
C ILE A 212 -11.71 -5.28 -13.54
N VAL A 213 -12.02 -5.35 -12.24
CA VAL A 213 -12.53 -6.58 -11.59
C VAL A 213 -13.85 -7.02 -12.22
N ALA A 214 -14.80 -6.10 -12.47
CA ALA A 214 -16.06 -6.39 -13.13
C ALA A 214 -15.84 -6.86 -14.59
N GLY A 215 -14.98 -6.19 -15.35
CA GLY A 215 -14.61 -6.58 -16.71
C GLY A 215 -13.99 -7.97 -16.78
N LEU A 216 -13.09 -8.29 -15.86
CA LEU A 216 -12.51 -9.63 -15.73
C LEU A 216 -13.60 -10.68 -15.40
N PHE A 217 -14.46 -10.38 -14.43
CA PHE A 217 -15.56 -11.27 -14.04
C PHE A 217 -16.52 -11.54 -15.19
N PHE A 218 -17.01 -10.49 -15.88
CA PHE A 218 -17.92 -10.66 -17.02
C PHE A 218 -17.23 -11.34 -18.21
N SER A 219 -15.94 -11.04 -18.47
CA SER A 219 -15.18 -11.73 -19.51
C SER A 219 -15.02 -13.22 -19.24
N ALA A 220 -14.96 -13.61 -17.97
CA ALA A 220 -14.80 -15.00 -17.56
C ALA A 220 -16.11 -15.78 -17.53
N THR A 221 -17.23 -15.10 -17.27
CA THR A 221 -18.55 -15.74 -17.11
C THR A 221 -19.45 -15.64 -18.35
N LEU A 222 -19.45 -14.50 -19.04
CA LEU A 222 -20.40 -14.21 -20.12
C LEU A 222 -19.79 -14.35 -21.51
N VAL A 223 -18.49 -14.14 -21.69
CA VAL A 223 -17.86 -14.05 -23.01
C VAL A 223 -17.06 -15.31 -23.31
N ARG A 224 -17.26 -15.90 -24.51
CA ARG A 224 -16.58 -17.14 -24.95
C ARG A 224 -15.43 -16.89 -25.92
N LYS A 225 -15.55 -15.90 -26.82
CA LYS A 225 -14.54 -15.58 -27.83
C LYS A 225 -13.30 -14.95 -27.22
N PRO A 226 -12.08 -15.44 -27.44
CA PRO A 226 -10.87 -14.90 -26.84
C PRO A 226 -10.65 -13.42 -27.11
N TRP A 227 -10.85 -12.96 -28.36
CA TRP A 227 -10.68 -11.56 -28.73
C TRP A 227 -11.67 -10.64 -27.98
N ALA A 228 -12.93 -11.09 -27.81
CA ALA A 228 -13.97 -10.34 -27.12
C ALA A 228 -13.70 -10.24 -25.60
N ARG A 229 -13.08 -11.27 -25.00
CA ARG A 229 -12.57 -11.23 -23.61
C ARG A 229 -11.51 -10.16 -23.44
N VAL A 230 -10.52 -10.14 -24.34
CA VAL A 230 -9.45 -9.13 -24.31
C VAL A 230 -10.03 -7.74 -24.52
N LEU A 231 -10.93 -7.57 -25.50
CA LEU A 231 -11.59 -6.30 -25.77
C LEU A 231 -12.37 -5.80 -24.54
N LEU A 232 -13.17 -6.64 -23.90
CA LEU A 232 -13.97 -6.25 -22.73
C LEU A 232 -13.09 -5.79 -21.56
N VAL A 233 -12.01 -6.52 -21.28
CA VAL A 233 -11.06 -6.14 -20.24
C VAL A 233 -10.31 -4.85 -20.60
N ALA A 234 -9.89 -4.70 -21.86
CA ALA A 234 -9.20 -3.51 -22.34
C ALA A 234 -10.08 -2.25 -22.31
N LEU A 235 -11.39 -2.40 -22.51
CA LEU A 235 -12.35 -1.29 -22.45
C LEU A 235 -12.74 -0.91 -21.03
N ALA A 236 -12.54 -1.76 -20.03
CA ALA A 236 -12.93 -1.49 -18.66
C ALA A 236 -12.23 -0.25 -18.09
N ALA A 237 -10.93 -0.08 -18.34
CA ALA A 237 -10.18 1.07 -17.83
C ALA A 237 -10.56 2.41 -18.51
N PRO A 238 -10.58 2.54 -19.86
CA PRO A 238 -11.05 3.75 -20.53
C PRO A 238 -12.49 4.13 -20.15
N LEU A 239 -13.37 3.15 -20.02
CA LEU A 239 -14.77 3.39 -19.62
C LEU A 239 -14.81 3.96 -18.18
N ALA A 240 -14.06 3.37 -17.25
CA ALA A 240 -13.99 3.88 -15.88
C ALA A 240 -13.47 5.31 -15.82
N ILE A 241 -12.42 5.64 -16.59
CA ILE A 241 -11.87 7.00 -16.65
C ILE A 241 -12.90 7.96 -17.26
N GLY A 242 -13.54 7.61 -18.37
CA GLY A 242 -14.56 8.45 -19.01
C GLY A 242 -15.76 8.71 -18.10
N MET A 243 -16.22 7.70 -17.37
CA MET A 243 -17.30 7.85 -16.40
C MET A 243 -16.89 8.68 -15.18
N ASN A 244 -15.63 8.64 -14.77
CA ASN A 244 -15.12 9.49 -13.71
C ASN A 244 -15.00 10.96 -14.16
N ILE A 245 -14.59 11.21 -15.40
CA ILE A 245 -14.61 12.56 -16.00
C ILE A 245 -16.05 13.10 -16.02
N LEU A 246 -17.02 12.29 -16.46
CA LEU A 246 -18.43 12.67 -16.46
C LEU A 246 -18.93 13.00 -15.04
N ARG A 247 -18.59 12.18 -14.04
CA ARG A 247 -18.91 12.44 -12.64
C ARG A 247 -18.33 13.77 -12.16
N SER A 248 -17.04 14.00 -12.42
CA SER A 248 -16.38 15.23 -12.02
C SER A 248 -16.99 16.46 -12.68
N LEU A 249 -17.33 16.38 -13.97
CA LEU A 249 -18.03 17.43 -14.69
C LEU A 249 -19.41 17.74 -14.08
N VAL A 250 -20.22 16.70 -13.80
CA VAL A 250 -21.54 16.87 -13.17
C VAL A 250 -21.42 17.54 -11.80
N LEU A 251 -20.49 17.08 -10.96
CA LEU A 251 -20.27 17.69 -9.64
C LEU A 251 -19.81 19.16 -9.76
N THR A 252 -18.92 19.46 -10.71
CA THR A 252 -18.46 20.84 -10.95
C THR A 252 -19.59 21.74 -11.46
N LEU A 253 -20.48 21.25 -12.31
CA LEU A 253 -21.66 21.98 -12.77
C LEU A 253 -22.66 22.24 -11.64
N LEU A 254 -22.88 21.26 -10.75
CA LEU A 254 -23.71 21.43 -9.56
C LEU A 254 -23.13 22.48 -8.61
N ALA A 255 -21.81 22.45 -8.39
CA ALA A 255 -21.12 23.45 -7.58
C ALA A 255 -21.22 24.85 -8.19
N ASN A 256 -21.09 24.98 -9.52
CA ASN A 256 -21.29 26.26 -10.23
C ASN A 256 -22.71 26.79 -10.10
N ALA A 257 -23.71 25.91 -9.95
CA ALA A 257 -25.11 26.27 -9.69
C ALA A 257 -25.38 26.57 -8.19
N GLY A 258 -24.37 26.63 -7.34
CA GLY A 258 -24.49 26.91 -5.91
C GLY A 258 -24.98 25.73 -5.05
N ILE A 259 -24.98 24.51 -5.59
CA ILE A 259 -25.38 23.30 -4.87
C ILE A 259 -24.20 22.77 -4.10
N ASN A 260 -24.40 22.45 -2.81
CA ASN A 260 -23.37 21.78 -2.02
C ASN A 260 -23.14 20.35 -2.53
N ILE A 261 -21.96 20.09 -3.08
CA ILE A 261 -21.58 18.81 -3.69
C ILE A 261 -21.04 17.79 -2.67
N GLY A 262 -20.87 18.17 -1.40
CA GLY A 262 -20.43 17.27 -0.34
C GLY A 262 -21.51 16.26 0.09
N GLY A 263 -21.11 15.21 0.81
CA GLY A 263 -22.01 14.23 1.40
C GLY A 263 -22.87 13.50 0.36
N THR A 264 -24.20 13.66 0.43
CA THR A 264 -25.18 12.87 -0.34
C THR A 264 -24.97 12.94 -1.86
N TRP A 265 -24.68 14.10 -2.43
CA TRP A 265 -24.45 14.25 -3.88
C TRP A 265 -23.18 13.53 -4.33
N HIS A 266 -22.13 13.62 -3.52
CA HIS A 266 -20.87 12.90 -3.77
C HIS A 266 -21.08 11.40 -3.81
N ASP A 267 -21.78 10.85 -2.81
CA ASP A 267 -22.02 9.41 -2.69
C ASP A 267 -22.98 8.91 -3.79
N LEU A 268 -24.09 9.63 -4.03
CA LEU A 268 -25.07 9.26 -5.05
C LEU A 268 -24.45 9.21 -6.45
N THR A 269 -23.67 10.22 -6.83
CA THR A 269 -22.98 10.24 -8.13
C THR A 269 -21.94 9.13 -8.22
N GLY A 270 -21.26 8.79 -7.13
CA GLY A 270 -20.31 7.70 -7.08
C GLY A 270 -20.96 6.34 -7.34
N PHE A 271 -22.05 6.03 -6.64
CA PHE A 271 -22.81 4.79 -6.84
C PHE A 271 -23.49 4.74 -8.23
N ALA A 272 -24.04 5.85 -8.70
CA ALA A 272 -24.65 5.92 -10.03
C ALA A 272 -23.64 5.61 -11.13
N VAL A 273 -22.47 6.24 -11.08
CA VAL A 273 -21.39 6.02 -12.05
C VAL A 273 -20.92 4.57 -12.02
N LEU A 274 -20.71 3.98 -10.85
CA LEU A 274 -20.30 2.58 -10.71
C LEU A 274 -21.37 1.64 -11.28
N GLY A 275 -22.65 1.85 -10.95
CA GLY A 275 -23.75 1.04 -11.43
C GLY A 275 -23.94 1.13 -12.94
N VAL A 276 -23.89 2.34 -13.52
CA VAL A 276 -23.98 2.54 -14.98
C VAL A 276 -22.76 1.89 -15.68
N THR A 277 -21.56 2.05 -15.14
CA THR A 277 -20.38 1.43 -15.74
C THR A 277 -20.47 -0.10 -15.73
N ALA A 278 -20.91 -0.69 -14.64
CA ALA A 278 -21.14 -2.13 -14.55
C ALA A 278 -22.23 -2.61 -15.52
N ALA A 279 -23.32 -1.85 -15.67
CA ALA A 279 -24.38 -2.15 -16.63
C ALA A 279 -23.89 -2.06 -18.09
N ILE A 280 -23.08 -1.06 -18.42
CA ILE A 280 -22.46 -0.94 -19.76
C ILE A 280 -21.53 -2.12 -20.03
N LEU A 281 -20.65 -2.48 -19.09
CA LEU A 281 -19.74 -3.62 -19.24
C LEU A 281 -20.51 -4.95 -19.36
N GLY A 282 -21.54 -5.14 -18.54
CA GLY A 282 -22.40 -6.33 -18.62
C GLY A 282 -23.18 -6.39 -19.92
N GLY A 283 -23.77 -5.28 -20.36
CA GLY A 283 -24.46 -5.16 -21.63
C GLY A 283 -23.54 -5.41 -22.83
N LEU A 284 -22.32 -4.85 -22.80
CA LEU A 284 -21.29 -5.10 -23.81
C LEU A 284 -20.87 -6.58 -23.83
N ALA A 285 -20.72 -7.19 -22.66
CA ALA A 285 -20.41 -8.62 -22.57
C ALA A 285 -21.49 -9.49 -23.18
N LEU A 286 -22.78 -9.18 -22.91
CA LEU A 286 -23.93 -9.86 -23.50
C LEU A 286 -24.02 -9.63 -25.01
N TRP A 287 -23.68 -8.43 -25.48
CA TRP A 287 -23.67 -8.11 -26.92
C TRP A 287 -22.54 -8.84 -27.66
N LEU A 288 -21.37 -8.96 -27.03
CA LEU A 288 -20.22 -9.70 -27.59
C LEU A 288 -20.39 -11.22 -27.50
N GLU A 289 -21.33 -11.70 -26.67
CA GLU A 289 -21.64 -13.11 -26.58
C GLU A 289 -22.24 -13.62 -27.91
N ASP A 290 -21.73 -14.74 -28.37
CA ASP A 290 -22.27 -15.38 -29.58
C ASP A 290 -23.60 -16.05 -29.23
N ARG A 291 -24.70 -15.57 -29.79
CA ARG A 291 -26.02 -16.19 -29.71
C ARG A 291 -26.11 -17.51 -30.52
N ALA A 292 -25.03 -17.92 -31.17
CA ALA A 292 -24.99 -19.21 -31.82
C ALA A 292 -25.14 -20.35 -30.80
N PRO A 293 -26.02 -21.32 -31.07
CA PRO A 293 -26.19 -22.47 -30.18
C PRO A 293 -24.81 -23.11 -29.96
N ALA A 294 -24.48 -23.39 -28.69
CA ALA A 294 -23.23 -24.02 -28.33
C ALA A 294 -23.06 -25.27 -29.19
N LYS A 295 -22.06 -25.29 -30.09
CA LYS A 295 -21.66 -26.54 -30.74
C LYS A 295 -21.46 -27.55 -29.60
N PRO A 296 -22.13 -28.71 -29.62
CA PRO A 296 -21.92 -29.71 -28.59
C PRO A 296 -20.42 -29.92 -28.47
N ALA A 297 -19.91 -29.77 -27.24
CA ALA A 297 -18.48 -29.95 -26.95
C ALA A 297 -18.08 -31.25 -27.65
N ALA A 298 -17.13 -31.14 -28.59
CA ALA A 298 -16.66 -32.31 -29.34
C ALA A 298 -16.43 -33.43 -28.35
N ALA A 299 -17.06 -34.56 -28.59
CA ALA A 299 -17.11 -35.69 -27.68
C ALA A 299 -15.76 -35.90 -27.04
N ILE A 300 -15.75 -35.89 -25.72
CA ILE A 300 -14.58 -36.14 -24.86
C ILE A 300 -13.81 -37.28 -25.50
N ALA A 301 -12.64 -36.97 -26.07
CA ALA A 301 -11.73 -37.98 -26.61
C ALA A 301 -11.63 -39.07 -25.54
N THR A 302 -12.02 -40.28 -25.94
CA THR A 302 -12.09 -41.49 -25.13
C THR A 302 -10.94 -41.56 -24.17
N ARG A 303 -11.27 -41.55 -22.88
CA ARG A 303 -10.36 -41.66 -21.74
C ARG A 303 -9.41 -42.82 -21.92
N GLN A 304 -8.18 -42.54 -22.28
CA GLN A 304 -7.11 -43.46 -21.88
C GLN A 304 -6.99 -43.39 -20.35
N PRO A 305 -6.90 -44.52 -19.65
CA PRO A 305 -6.70 -44.50 -18.19
C PRO A 305 -5.44 -43.70 -17.90
N ALA A 306 -5.57 -42.71 -17.00
CA ALA A 306 -4.45 -41.92 -16.55
C ALA A 306 -3.37 -42.87 -16.03
N SER A 307 -2.24 -42.94 -16.70
CA SER A 307 -1.08 -43.68 -16.19
C SER A 307 -0.75 -43.10 -14.82
N ALA A 308 -0.67 -43.97 -13.83
CA ALA A 308 -0.37 -43.54 -12.48
C ALA A 308 0.95 -42.76 -12.46
N LEU A 309 0.91 -41.49 -12.03
CA LEU A 309 2.12 -40.67 -11.88
C LEU A 309 3.12 -41.38 -10.95
N PRO A 310 4.42 -41.36 -11.26
CA PRO A 310 5.43 -41.86 -10.35
C PRO A 310 5.35 -41.10 -9.01
N PRO A 311 5.55 -41.78 -7.86
CA PRO A 311 5.28 -41.25 -6.53
C PRO A 311 6.06 -39.95 -6.23
N THR A 312 7.27 -39.79 -6.72
CA THR A 312 8.11 -38.59 -6.52
C THR A 312 7.56 -37.32 -7.19
N ARG A 313 6.69 -37.43 -8.19
CA ARG A 313 6.09 -36.29 -8.91
C ARG A 313 4.81 -35.73 -8.27
N ARG A 314 4.23 -36.45 -7.31
CA ARG A 314 2.98 -36.05 -6.68
C ARG A 314 3.15 -35.02 -5.58
N TRP A 315 4.34 -34.92 -4.97
CA TRP A 315 4.56 -34.19 -3.71
C TRP A 315 5.05 -32.74 -3.87
N GLY A 316 5.50 -32.30 -5.05
CA GLY A 316 6.10 -30.96 -5.23
C GLY A 316 5.19 -29.81 -4.79
N VAL A 317 3.94 -29.74 -5.29
CA VAL A 317 2.99 -28.69 -4.92
C VAL A 317 2.48 -28.85 -3.49
N PRO A 318 2.05 -30.05 -3.04
CA PRO A 318 1.69 -30.24 -1.62
C PRO A 318 2.80 -29.82 -0.65
N ALA A 319 4.05 -30.24 -0.89
CA ALA A 319 5.20 -29.86 -0.06
C ALA A 319 5.45 -28.34 -0.09
N GLY A 320 5.34 -27.72 -1.26
CA GLY A 320 5.47 -26.27 -1.39
C GLY A 320 4.39 -25.48 -0.64
N LEU A 321 3.13 -25.95 -0.66
CA LEU A 321 2.06 -25.32 0.12
C LEU A 321 2.25 -25.51 1.63
N VAL A 322 2.74 -26.67 2.06
CA VAL A 322 3.13 -26.88 3.48
C VAL A 322 4.25 -25.92 3.85
N ALA A 323 5.29 -25.80 3.02
CA ALA A 323 6.37 -24.84 3.24
C ALA A 323 5.83 -23.39 3.30
N ALA A 324 4.86 -23.03 2.46
CA ALA A 324 4.21 -21.72 2.50
C ALA A 324 3.51 -21.46 3.84
N VAL A 325 2.73 -22.44 4.34
CA VAL A 325 2.05 -22.34 5.64
C VAL A 325 3.08 -22.22 6.78
N VAL A 326 4.15 -23.01 6.74
CA VAL A 326 5.24 -22.95 7.73
C VAL A 326 5.93 -21.60 7.71
N LEU A 327 6.23 -21.04 6.51
CA LEU A 327 6.83 -19.72 6.38
C LEU A 327 5.93 -18.62 6.93
N VAL A 328 4.65 -18.63 6.58
CA VAL A 328 3.70 -17.66 7.13
C VAL A 328 3.62 -17.77 8.65
N GLY A 329 3.52 -18.99 9.20
CA GLY A 329 3.51 -19.24 10.64
C GLY A 329 4.81 -18.79 11.32
N PHE A 330 5.96 -19.04 10.69
CA PHE A 330 7.27 -18.60 11.19
C PHE A 330 7.34 -17.08 11.31
N PHE A 331 6.96 -16.35 10.24
CA PHE A 331 6.98 -14.89 10.29
C PHE A 331 5.94 -14.35 11.26
N ALA A 332 4.71 -14.87 11.25
CA ALA A 332 3.67 -14.44 12.19
C ALA A 332 4.10 -14.62 13.65
N TYR A 333 4.75 -15.75 13.98
CA TYR A 333 5.25 -16.00 15.33
C TYR A 333 6.41 -15.06 15.71
N ASN A 334 7.39 -14.86 14.83
CA ASN A 334 8.60 -14.07 15.14
C ASN A 334 8.42 -12.56 15.03
N THR A 335 7.36 -12.09 14.38
CA THR A 335 7.01 -10.66 14.29
C THR A 335 5.88 -10.28 15.25
N HIS A 336 5.31 -11.25 15.96
CA HIS A 336 4.34 -10.98 17.02
C HIS A 336 5.09 -10.48 18.25
N ASP A 337 4.83 -9.25 18.62
CA ASP A 337 5.51 -8.60 19.73
C ASP A 337 5.00 -9.14 21.07
N THR A 338 5.81 -9.97 21.71
CA THR A 338 5.52 -10.53 23.05
C THR A 338 6.23 -9.77 24.17
N SER A 339 7.10 -8.84 23.85
CA SER A 339 7.90 -8.09 24.83
C SER A 339 7.66 -6.58 24.73
N ARG A 340 6.50 -6.12 25.17
CA ARG A 340 6.42 -4.81 25.78
C ARG A 340 7.28 -4.90 27.05
N ALA A 341 8.56 -4.55 26.91
CA ALA A 341 9.37 -4.33 28.09
C ALA A 341 8.71 -3.16 28.85
N ASP A 342 8.33 -3.38 30.11
CA ASP A 342 7.87 -2.35 31.04
C ASP A 342 9.01 -1.36 31.40
N ALA A 343 9.79 -0.94 30.39
CA ALA A 343 10.79 0.08 30.56
C ALA A 343 10.06 1.42 30.86
N PRO A 344 10.43 2.12 31.90
CA PRO A 344 9.80 3.40 32.23
C PRO A 344 9.99 4.38 31.07
N VAL A 345 8.88 4.92 30.59
CA VAL A 345 8.91 5.95 29.54
C VAL A 345 9.61 7.19 30.09
N PRO A 346 10.62 7.72 29.39
CA PRO A 346 11.32 8.92 29.85
C PRO A 346 10.35 10.11 29.84
N ASN A 347 10.43 10.94 30.89
CA ASN A 347 9.67 12.18 30.92
C ASN A 347 10.31 13.21 29.96
N LEU A 348 9.75 13.31 28.75
CA LEU A 348 10.28 14.21 27.72
C LEU A 348 10.31 15.68 28.16
N GLU A 349 9.38 16.09 29.02
CA GLU A 349 9.31 17.46 29.49
C GLU A 349 10.53 17.87 30.30
N SER A 350 11.15 16.91 30.99
CA SER A 350 12.35 17.17 31.80
C SER A 350 13.60 17.47 30.95
N PHE A 351 13.60 17.13 29.67
CA PHE A 351 14.73 17.37 28.78
C PHE A 351 14.76 18.78 28.18
N LEU A 352 13.59 19.44 28.10
CA LEU A 352 13.47 20.77 27.52
C LEU A 352 13.08 21.79 28.57
N PRO A 353 13.95 22.79 28.91
CA PRO A 353 13.65 23.80 29.93
C PRO A 353 12.38 24.60 29.64
N VAL A 354 11.51 24.80 30.62
CA VAL A 354 10.30 25.62 30.53
C VAL A 354 10.58 27.10 30.73
N THR A 355 11.61 27.41 31.51
CA THR A 355 12.03 28.78 31.83
C THR A 355 13.51 28.93 31.62
N THR A 356 13.91 29.96 30.87
CA THR A 356 15.31 30.33 30.64
C THR A 356 15.44 31.83 30.67
N PRO A 357 16.53 32.39 31.23
CA PRO A 357 16.66 33.84 31.44
C PRO A 357 16.62 34.67 30.15
N GLU A 358 17.14 34.12 29.07
CA GLU A 358 17.35 34.85 27.81
C GLU A 358 16.33 34.52 26.70
N TRP A 359 15.51 33.47 26.91
CA TRP A 359 14.61 32.98 25.88
C TRP A 359 13.15 33.06 26.31
N THR A 360 12.29 33.49 25.40
CA THR A 360 10.84 33.31 25.54
C THR A 360 10.47 31.91 25.04
N VAL A 361 9.88 31.11 25.92
CA VAL A 361 9.55 29.71 25.65
C VAL A 361 8.09 29.60 25.20
N ARG A 362 7.87 28.84 24.14
CA ARG A 362 6.52 28.43 23.67
C ARG A 362 6.48 26.92 23.50
N THR A 363 5.61 26.26 24.23
CA THR A 363 5.30 24.84 24.02
C THR A 363 4.16 24.72 23.01
N ALA A 364 4.22 23.74 22.09
CA ALA A 364 3.13 23.48 21.17
C ALA A 364 1.98 22.78 21.93
N ASP A 365 0.78 23.34 21.84
CA ASP A 365 -0.36 22.90 22.66
C ASP A 365 -1.07 21.67 22.11
N ASP A 366 -0.95 21.35 20.81
CA ASP A 366 -1.68 20.26 20.19
C ASP A 366 -0.81 19.43 19.22
N LEU A 367 -0.05 18.50 19.79
CA LEU A 367 0.64 17.45 19.04
C LEU A 367 -0.17 16.16 19.00
N SER A 368 -1.27 16.07 19.74
CA SER A 368 -2.11 14.87 19.84
C SER A 368 -2.71 14.46 18.49
N GLN A 369 -2.96 15.43 17.60
CA GLN A 369 -3.40 15.17 16.22
C GLN A 369 -2.44 14.26 15.42
N PHE A 370 -1.14 14.20 15.80
CA PHE A 370 -0.14 13.36 15.16
C PHE A 370 0.04 12.00 15.83
N SER A 371 -0.54 11.78 17.02
CA SER A 371 -0.35 10.56 17.81
C SER A 371 -0.78 9.30 17.06
N SER A 372 -1.91 9.33 16.38
CA SER A 372 -2.39 8.19 15.61
C SER A 372 -1.51 7.88 14.39
N LEU A 373 -0.99 8.91 13.72
CA LEU A 373 -0.10 8.78 12.57
C LEU A 373 1.28 8.25 12.99
N LEU A 374 1.82 8.78 14.08
CA LEU A 374 3.13 8.43 14.60
C LEU A 374 3.10 7.22 15.54
N GLN A 375 1.92 6.73 15.91
CA GLN A 375 1.71 5.61 16.84
C GLN A 375 2.39 5.84 18.20
N THR A 376 2.44 7.10 18.67
CA THR A 376 2.93 7.46 19.99
C THR A 376 2.26 8.72 20.51
N ASP A 377 2.02 8.75 21.83
CA ASP A 377 1.54 9.93 22.55
C ASP A 377 2.69 10.72 23.21
N HIS A 378 3.93 10.18 23.13
CA HIS A 378 5.11 10.79 23.73
C HIS A 378 5.77 11.75 22.73
N LEU A 379 5.12 12.90 22.55
CA LEU A 379 5.53 13.96 21.63
C LEU A 379 5.72 15.26 22.40
N LEU A 380 6.81 15.96 22.15
CA LEU A 380 7.08 17.27 22.76
C LEU A 380 7.73 18.21 21.75
N GLN A 381 7.20 19.42 21.61
CA GLN A 381 7.84 20.49 20.85
C GLN A 381 7.88 21.77 21.67
N ARG A 382 9.07 22.35 21.80
CA ARG A 382 9.28 23.68 22.39
C ARG A 382 10.08 24.56 21.47
N SER A 383 9.62 25.80 21.31
CA SER A 383 10.27 26.85 20.55
C SER A 383 10.78 27.92 21.51
N TYR A 384 12.02 28.28 21.34
CA TYR A 384 12.73 29.26 22.10
C TYR A 384 13.04 30.46 21.20
N LEU A 385 12.62 31.66 21.63
CA LEU A 385 12.79 32.90 20.88
C LEU A 385 13.61 33.87 21.71
N ARG A 386 14.71 34.37 21.14
CA ARG A 386 15.54 35.41 21.73
C ARG A 386 15.55 36.62 20.78
N LYS A 387 15.29 37.83 21.34
CA LYS A 387 15.37 39.07 20.58
C LYS A 387 16.80 39.30 20.10
N ALA A 388 16.98 39.50 18.80
CA ALA A 388 18.26 39.95 18.27
C ALA A 388 18.40 41.48 18.44
N PRO A 389 19.61 41.99 18.66
CA PRO A 389 19.86 43.45 18.75
C PRO A 389 19.49 44.17 17.44
N SER A 390 19.63 43.50 16.29
CA SER A 390 19.23 43.97 14.97
C SER A 390 18.81 42.75 14.12
N GLY A 391 17.65 42.84 13.46
CA GLY A 391 17.13 41.78 12.59
C GLY A 391 16.03 40.89 13.22
N PRO A 392 15.65 39.80 12.56
CA PRO A 392 14.62 38.89 13.07
C PRO A 392 15.07 38.19 14.35
N PRO A 393 14.14 37.83 15.26
CA PRO A 393 14.47 37.12 16.49
C PRO A 393 15.12 35.79 16.14
N MET A 394 16.12 35.40 16.92
CA MET A 394 16.71 34.06 16.87
C MET A 394 15.69 33.05 17.38
N GLN A 395 15.47 32.01 16.62
CA GLN A 395 14.53 30.95 16.97
C GLN A 395 15.22 29.59 16.96
N ILE A 396 15.02 28.83 18.02
CA ILE A 396 15.41 27.42 18.09
C ILE A 396 14.18 26.62 18.48
N THR A 397 13.86 25.56 17.73
CA THR A 397 12.76 24.65 18.06
C THR A 397 13.31 23.25 18.22
N PHE A 398 13.06 22.65 19.37
CA PHE A 398 13.31 21.24 19.65
C PHE A 398 12.01 20.47 19.51
N TYR A 399 12.09 19.33 18.83
CA TYR A 399 11.02 18.36 18.74
C TYR A 399 11.55 16.99 19.13
N LEU A 400 10.87 16.35 20.08
CA LEU A 400 11.17 15.04 20.60
C LEU A 400 9.97 14.11 20.37
N ALA A 401 10.23 12.92 19.88
CA ALA A 401 9.24 11.85 19.82
C ALA A 401 9.86 10.55 20.29
N TYR A 402 9.19 9.86 21.20
CA TYR A 402 9.67 8.62 21.79
C TYR A 402 8.69 7.47 21.59
N TRP A 403 9.23 6.30 21.32
CA TRP A 403 8.50 5.04 21.21
C TRP A 403 9.15 4.02 22.14
N SER A 404 8.32 3.40 22.96
CA SER A 404 8.75 2.25 23.78
C SER A 404 9.17 1.10 22.87
N ALA A 405 9.96 0.18 23.40
CA ALA A 405 10.41 -0.98 22.66
C ALA A 405 9.23 -1.75 22.03
N GLY A 406 9.26 -1.98 20.72
CA GLY A 406 8.21 -2.65 19.95
C GLY A 406 6.94 -1.84 19.70
N GLN A 407 6.84 -0.57 20.11
CA GLN A 407 5.64 0.25 19.92
C GLN A 407 5.42 0.63 18.46
N ALA A 408 6.50 0.90 17.72
CA ALA A 408 6.44 1.24 16.31
C ALA A 408 7.61 0.63 15.53
N PRO A 409 7.41 0.25 14.26
CA PRO A 409 8.51 -0.20 13.42
C PRO A 409 9.46 0.95 13.09
N VAL A 410 10.75 0.65 12.96
CA VAL A 410 11.79 1.64 12.61
C VAL A 410 11.48 2.39 11.32
N SER A 411 10.84 1.73 10.38
CA SER A 411 10.42 2.31 9.11
C SER A 411 9.33 3.37 9.24
N LEU A 412 8.44 3.27 10.23
CA LEU A 412 7.42 4.30 10.50
C LEU A 412 8.11 5.62 10.84
N VAL A 413 9.04 5.60 11.78
CA VAL A 413 9.78 6.78 12.22
C VAL A 413 10.62 7.36 11.06
N SER A 414 11.31 6.48 10.30
CA SER A 414 12.12 6.88 9.14
C SER A 414 11.29 7.45 7.97
N SER A 415 9.99 7.20 7.90
CA SER A 415 9.11 7.74 6.85
C SER A 415 8.49 9.10 7.20
N HIS A 416 8.59 9.54 8.45
CA HIS A 416 8.04 10.81 8.94
C HIS A 416 9.14 11.85 9.24
N THR A 417 10.17 11.88 8.41
CA THR A 417 11.28 12.84 8.50
C THR A 417 10.90 14.20 7.88
N PRO A 418 11.60 15.29 8.23
CA PRO A 418 11.28 16.64 7.75
C PRO A 418 11.25 16.79 6.22
N ASP A 419 12.11 16.08 5.50
CA ASP A 419 12.15 16.07 4.03
C ASP A 419 10.87 15.48 3.40
N THR A 420 10.18 14.60 4.11
CA THR A 420 8.91 14.02 3.67
C THR A 420 7.71 14.90 4.04
N CYS A 421 7.70 15.47 5.26
CA CYS A 421 6.52 16.13 5.81
C CYS A 421 6.46 17.64 5.52
N TRP A 422 7.59 18.35 5.51
CA TRP A 422 7.62 19.81 5.42
C TRP A 422 7.24 20.39 4.05
N PRO A 423 7.56 19.75 2.90
CA PRO A 423 7.12 20.25 1.59
C PRO A 423 5.61 20.39 1.47
N GLY A 424 4.83 19.51 2.12
CA GLY A 424 3.37 19.60 2.18
C GLY A 424 2.85 20.81 2.96
N SER A 425 3.70 21.45 3.78
CA SER A 425 3.39 22.65 4.56
C SER A 425 3.97 23.94 3.95
N GLY A 426 4.36 23.91 2.68
CA GLY A 426 4.84 25.08 1.93
C GLY A 426 6.34 25.40 2.09
N TRP A 427 7.12 24.51 2.70
CA TRP A 427 8.55 24.64 2.79
C TRP A 427 9.24 24.08 1.54
N VAL A 428 10.11 24.89 0.93
CA VAL A 428 10.89 24.47 -0.23
C VAL A 428 12.25 23.97 0.23
N TRP A 429 12.52 22.72 -0.08
CA TRP A 429 13.80 22.11 0.20
C TRP A 429 14.91 22.69 -0.69
N GLN A 430 16.06 23.03 -0.10
CA GLN A 430 17.27 23.43 -0.78
C GLN A 430 18.23 22.22 -0.85
N ALA A 431 19.22 22.26 -1.74
CA ALA A 431 20.11 21.12 -1.95
C ALA A 431 20.79 20.60 -0.68
N HIS A 432 21.07 19.29 -0.63
CA HIS A 432 21.83 18.66 0.45
C HIS A 432 23.20 19.30 0.62
N THR A 433 23.38 19.99 1.72
CA THR A 433 24.70 20.34 2.24
C THR A 433 25.00 19.37 3.37
N ALA A 434 26.20 18.79 3.38
CA ALA A 434 26.58 17.89 4.48
C ALA A 434 26.68 18.69 5.78
N ALA A 435 26.18 18.11 6.89
CA ALA A 435 26.43 18.68 8.22
C ALA A 435 27.94 18.82 8.48
N PRO A 436 28.37 19.84 9.25
CA PRO A 436 29.77 19.97 9.67
C PRO A 436 30.32 18.65 10.25
N SER A 437 31.57 18.35 10.02
CA SER A 437 32.22 17.18 10.60
C SER A 437 33.61 17.57 11.14
N PRO A 438 33.93 17.37 12.42
CA PRO A 438 33.08 16.78 13.48
C PRO A 438 31.89 17.68 13.88
N PHE A 439 30.78 17.07 14.33
CA PHE A 439 29.63 17.81 14.82
C PHE A 439 29.79 18.04 16.33
N LEU A 440 30.06 19.29 16.70
CA LEU A 440 30.45 19.67 18.06
C LEU A 440 29.36 20.50 18.75
N VAL A 441 29.22 20.32 20.07
CA VAL A 441 28.39 21.12 20.96
C VAL A 441 29.14 21.32 22.30
N GLY A 442 29.42 22.54 22.69
CA GLY A 442 30.16 22.81 23.90
C GLY A 442 31.47 22.03 24.03
N GLY A 443 32.16 21.82 22.91
CA GLY A 443 33.40 21.03 22.89
C GLY A 443 33.20 19.50 22.89
N ARG A 444 31.97 18.98 23.00
CA ARG A 444 31.64 17.54 22.93
C ARG A 444 31.30 17.14 21.50
N THR A 445 31.83 16.01 21.04
CA THR A 445 31.47 15.43 19.74
C THR A 445 30.15 14.66 19.85
N LEU A 446 29.17 15.00 19.03
CA LEU A 446 27.91 14.29 18.89
C LEU A 446 27.93 13.36 17.67
N PRO A 447 27.06 12.33 17.66
CA PRO A 447 26.78 11.58 16.44
C PRO A 447 26.40 12.55 15.31
N LYS A 448 26.84 12.26 14.08
CA LYS A 448 26.52 13.09 12.92
C LYS A 448 25.01 13.12 12.69
N PRO A 449 24.38 14.32 12.68
CA PRO A 449 22.96 14.45 12.34
C PRO A 449 22.75 14.33 10.84
N GLU A 450 21.52 14.04 10.47
CA GLU A 450 21.01 14.39 9.14
C GLU A 450 20.71 15.89 9.14
N TYR A 451 21.11 16.57 8.06
CA TYR A 451 20.95 18.00 7.93
C TYR A 451 20.18 18.37 6.67
N LEU A 452 19.19 19.21 6.83
CA LEU A 452 18.35 19.73 5.76
C LEU A 452 18.25 21.26 5.88
N LEU A 453 18.29 21.94 4.73
CA LEU A 453 18.03 23.36 4.64
C LEU A 453 16.72 23.59 3.89
N PHE A 454 15.75 24.20 4.55
CA PHE A 454 14.48 24.62 3.97
C PHE A 454 14.44 26.14 3.82
N LYS A 455 13.62 26.61 2.91
CA LYS A 455 13.31 28.01 2.72
C LYS A 455 11.81 28.19 2.56
N ASN A 456 11.27 29.16 3.29
CA ASN A 456 9.92 29.65 3.08
C ASN A 456 10.04 31.18 2.93
N ASP A 457 9.68 31.69 1.76
CA ASP A 457 9.87 33.08 1.35
C ASP A 457 11.31 33.58 1.56
N ALA A 458 11.53 34.48 2.52
CA ALA A 458 12.83 35.10 2.79
C ALA A 458 13.67 34.41 3.86
N TYR A 459 13.12 33.45 4.60
CA TYR A 459 13.77 32.92 5.80
C TYR A 459 14.30 31.49 5.57
N PRO A 460 15.62 31.25 5.79
CA PRO A 460 16.17 29.91 5.83
C PRO A 460 15.77 29.22 7.15
N GLN A 461 15.54 27.92 7.07
CA GLN A 461 15.31 27.07 8.23
C GLN A 461 16.29 25.91 8.17
N HIS A 462 17.26 25.92 9.06
CA HIS A 462 18.20 24.83 9.24
C HIS A 462 17.57 23.76 10.12
N VAL A 463 17.69 22.49 9.72
CA VAL A 463 17.07 21.36 10.41
C VAL A 463 18.10 20.26 10.57
N TRP A 464 18.41 19.92 11.82
CA TRP A 464 19.24 18.78 12.20
C TRP A 464 18.37 17.77 12.92
N TYR A 465 18.51 16.48 12.58
CA TYR A 465 17.76 15.46 13.26
C TYR A 465 18.53 14.15 13.40
N TRP A 466 18.16 13.39 14.40
CA TRP A 466 18.66 12.05 14.68
C TRP A 466 17.47 11.13 14.89
N HIS A 467 17.59 9.92 14.37
CA HIS A 467 16.75 8.80 14.74
C HIS A 467 17.62 7.78 15.48
N LEU A 468 17.31 7.54 16.74
CA LEU A 468 18.02 6.64 17.61
C LEU A 468 17.20 5.36 17.81
N TYR A 469 17.85 4.23 17.80
CA TYR A 469 17.29 2.93 18.14
C TYR A 469 18.16 2.29 19.21
N ALA A 470 17.60 1.97 20.38
CA ALA A 470 18.34 1.51 21.55
C ALA A 470 19.59 2.39 21.84
N GLY A 471 19.42 3.71 21.78
CA GLY A 471 20.49 4.68 22.03
C GLY A 471 21.54 4.79 20.90
N GLN A 472 21.37 4.12 19.77
CA GLN A 472 22.32 4.17 18.65
C GLN A 472 21.69 4.88 17.44
N PRO A 473 22.41 5.82 16.80
CA PRO A 473 21.88 6.51 15.63
C PRO A 473 21.70 5.55 14.46
N ILE A 474 20.55 5.64 13.84
CA ILE A 474 20.25 4.94 12.58
C ILE A 474 20.59 5.90 11.43
N PRO A 475 21.44 5.50 10.46
CA PRO A 475 21.69 6.32 9.30
C PRO A 475 20.40 6.50 8.50
N GLN A 476 20.22 7.67 7.89
CA GLN A 476 19.05 7.96 7.05
C GLN A 476 18.88 6.87 5.99
N ILE A 477 17.69 6.37 5.93
CA ILE A 477 17.33 5.29 5.03
C ILE A 477 16.31 5.88 4.05
N ALA A 478 16.61 5.79 2.75
CA ALA A 478 15.69 6.23 1.71
C ALA A 478 14.30 5.58 1.94
N PRO A 479 13.27 6.36 2.32
CA PRO A 479 12.08 5.82 2.99
C PRO A 479 11.20 4.93 2.10
N LEU A 480 11.43 4.89 0.79
CA LEU A 480 10.49 4.28 -0.17
C LEU A 480 11.10 3.15 -1.01
N SER A 481 12.31 2.66 -0.70
CA SER A 481 12.93 1.57 -1.45
C SER A 481 12.62 0.21 -0.83
N PRO A 482 12.02 -0.76 -1.55
CA PRO A 482 11.81 -2.12 -1.06
C PRO A 482 13.09 -2.82 -0.58
N ARG A 483 14.23 -2.51 -1.21
CA ARG A 483 15.55 -3.04 -0.80
C ARG A 483 15.96 -2.54 0.58
N THR A 484 15.61 -1.32 0.91
CA THR A 484 15.87 -0.69 2.19
C THR A 484 15.05 -1.36 3.29
N PHE A 485 13.75 -1.59 3.06
CA PHE A 485 12.90 -2.32 3.99
C PHE A 485 13.39 -3.74 4.27
N LEU A 486 13.90 -4.44 3.25
CA LEU A 486 14.53 -5.75 3.46
C LEU A 486 15.77 -5.67 4.35
N LYS A 487 16.62 -4.65 4.18
CA LYS A 487 17.79 -4.42 5.05
C LYS A 487 17.37 -4.09 6.49
N LEU A 488 16.33 -3.26 6.66
CA LEU A 488 15.78 -2.92 7.98
C LEU A 488 15.22 -4.16 8.68
N ALA A 489 14.42 -4.97 7.97
CA ALA A 489 13.88 -6.20 8.49
C ALA A 489 14.98 -7.15 9.00
N LEU A 490 16.02 -7.35 8.20
CA LEU A 490 17.15 -8.23 8.57
C LEU A 490 17.95 -7.69 9.76
N ARG A 491 18.04 -6.36 9.91
CA ARG A 491 18.84 -5.73 10.99
C ARG A 491 18.04 -5.50 12.27
N TYR A 492 16.77 -5.14 12.17
CA TYR A 492 15.94 -4.69 13.30
C TYR A 492 14.63 -5.46 13.44
N GLY A 493 14.10 -6.07 12.38
CA GLY A 493 12.74 -6.61 12.34
C GLY A 493 12.50 -7.86 13.20
N PHE A 494 13.54 -8.59 13.59
CA PHE A 494 13.47 -9.77 14.47
C PHE A 494 14.02 -9.51 15.87
N ARG A 495 14.38 -8.28 16.18
CA ARG A 495 14.94 -7.86 17.46
C ARG A 495 14.04 -6.79 18.07
N ALA A 496 12.95 -7.23 18.65
CA ALA A 496 11.89 -6.35 19.18
C ALA A 496 12.23 -5.68 20.52
N ALA A 497 13.50 -5.40 20.85
CA ALA A 497 13.90 -4.96 22.18
C ALA A 497 14.45 -3.53 22.27
N GLY A 498 14.39 -2.72 21.20
CA GLY A 498 14.92 -1.36 21.18
C GLY A 498 13.81 -0.31 21.24
N ASP A 499 13.93 0.63 22.18
CA ASP A 499 13.18 1.87 22.15
C ASP A 499 13.67 2.78 21.02
N GLN A 500 12.86 3.75 20.64
CA GLN A 500 13.23 4.70 19.60
C GLN A 500 13.05 6.13 20.11
N LEU A 501 14.01 6.97 19.75
CA LEU A 501 13.93 8.40 20.00
C LEU A 501 14.23 9.16 18.71
N PHE A 502 13.33 10.04 18.32
CA PHE A 502 13.56 11.00 17.25
C PHE A 502 13.78 12.38 17.86
N VAL A 503 14.90 12.99 17.52
CA VAL A 503 15.27 14.33 17.98
C VAL A 503 15.44 15.22 16.76
N ARG A 504 14.76 16.35 16.74
CA ARG A 504 14.92 17.38 15.71
C ARG A 504 15.20 18.72 16.35
N ILE A 505 16.23 19.38 15.87
CA ILE A 505 16.54 20.79 16.15
C ILE A 505 16.32 21.57 14.86
N SER A 506 15.57 22.65 14.91
CA SER A 506 15.39 23.54 13.78
C SER A 506 15.60 25.00 14.21
N SER A 507 16.28 25.77 13.36
CA SER A 507 16.61 27.17 13.64
C SER A 507 16.72 28.00 12.36
N ASN A 508 16.46 29.31 12.49
CA ASN A 508 16.75 30.28 11.45
C ASN A 508 18.23 30.72 11.42
N GLN A 509 19.07 30.11 12.28
CA GLN A 509 20.51 30.37 12.35
C GLN A 509 21.30 29.10 11.99
N PRO A 510 22.49 29.22 11.39
CA PRO A 510 23.37 28.07 11.12
C PRO A 510 23.94 27.48 12.42
N TRP A 511 24.48 26.26 12.34
CA TRP A 511 24.95 25.52 13.52
C TRP A 511 26.08 26.22 14.30
N GLU A 512 26.94 26.90 13.59
CA GLU A 512 28.07 27.65 14.17
C GLU A 512 27.63 28.75 15.15
N ALA A 513 26.41 29.25 14.99
CA ALA A 513 25.82 30.22 15.92
C ALA A 513 25.09 29.56 17.11
N LEU A 514 24.90 28.24 17.08
CA LEU A 514 24.13 27.48 18.08
C LEU A 514 24.99 26.55 18.92
N CYS A 515 26.12 26.10 18.42
CA CYS A 515 26.91 25.02 19.02
C CYS A 515 27.47 25.38 20.44
N ASP A 516 27.65 26.65 20.74
CA ASP A 516 28.13 27.14 22.04
C ASP A 516 27.03 27.82 22.85
N ASP A 517 25.77 27.80 22.40
CA ASP A 517 24.67 28.39 23.16
C ASP A 517 24.33 27.54 24.40
N PRO A 518 24.25 28.14 25.59
CA PRO A 518 24.00 27.44 26.84
C PRO A 518 22.73 26.57 26.80
N LEU A 519 21.65 27.03 26.17
CA LEU A 519 20.41 26.29 26.03
C LEU A 519 20.62 25.01 25.21
N VAL A 520 21.35 25.09 24.10
CA VAL A 520 21.61 23.93 23.20
C VAL A 520 22.50 22.92 23.93
N ILE A 521 23.52 23.39 24.67
CA ILE A 521 24.39 22.54 25.47
C ILE A 521 23.59 21.83 26.56
N GLU A 522 22.74 22.56 27.31
CA GLU A 522 21.90 22.02 28.36
C GLU A 522 20.95 20.92 27.82
N VAL A 523 20.17 21.23 26.80
CA VAL A 523 19.21 20.26 26.20
C VAL A 523 19.92 19.00 25.70
N LEU A 524 21.02 19.15 24.97
CA LEU A 524 21.75 17.99 24.45
C LEU A 524 22.51 17.22 25.55
N SER A 525 22.83 17.85 26.66
CA SER A 525 23.37 17.14 27.84
C SER A 525 22.31 16.27 28.51
N HIS A 526 21.06 16.74 28.58
CA HIS A 526 19.93 15.97 29.09
C HIS A 526 19.59 14.76 28.21
N LEU A 527 19.84 14.84 26.91
CA LEU A 527 19.59 13.73 25.94
C LEU A 527 20.74 12.71 25.87
N GLN A 528 21.88 12.96 26.55
CA GLN A 528 23.02 12.05 26.58
C GLN A 528 22.67 10.62 27.05
N PRO A 529 21.86 10.40 28.10
CA PRO A 529 21.49 9.05 28.54
C PRO A 529 20.71 8.27 27.51
N LEU A 530 20.09 8.95 26.54
CA LEU A 530 19.30 8.36 25.45
C LEU A 530 20.11 8.17 24.16
N GLY A 531 21.43 8.49 24.16
CA GLY A 531 22.34 8.23 23.04
C GLY A 531 22.77 9.45 22.22
N LEU A 532 22.45 10.69 22.67
CA LEU A 532 22.90 11.94 22.02
C LEU A 532 23.99 12.68 22.79
#